data_d591945bdb2fb40be7388b66243e82c4
#
_entry.id   d591945bdb2fb40be7388b66243e82c4
#
_cell.length_a   1.000
_cell.length_b   1.000
_cell.length_c   1.000
_cell.angle_alpha   90.00
_cell.angle_beta   90.00
_cell.angle_gamma   90.00
#
_symmetry.space_group_name_H-M   'P 1'
#
loop_
_entity.id
_entity.type
_entity.pdbx_description
1 polymer ?
#
loop_
_entity_poly.entity_id
_entity_poly.type
_entity_poly.pdbx_seq_one_letter_code
_entity_poly.pdbx_strand_id
1 'polypeptide(L)'
;MPSEWQIKGYGTPIYTNINYPTPISKINIPHIDDKKNPQGLYIRDFDLTEEELADNVFVHFGGINSCGEVYMNGTFVGYSQDTFDETEYDVTRFVHPGKNRLAVTVHQFCDGSYLEDQDMWRLSGIFRDVNLVFKPKTYIQDTYFYSEFAEDYKTARFRMQVAVECRGTDCTDAAYRVRILDADGKAVGQMEARCPVLEDGCRVTVDTDCTVEAPHLWSHEDPYLYTVETTLLVAGKPVDLRTHKYGFREVKIVGYNPDTKRGPFILLNGVPLKICGVNRHDFHPDYGHAVPERIIRSDLELLKRSNITNVRTCHYPNSRRFYELCDEIGILVMSENNLETHGLAQQIPASNPQWSAQCCYRMTNMVNSFKNHSCILFWSLGNESGNGKAFPDMKRAAQQIDRTRPFHYEPDAHLETSDLFSEMYTVQTEMKEIGENRPHIHSRALWNGGMGYRLTPEMYRDKPFIECEYAHAMGNSMGNFSDYWNDFKKYDRWPAAIFGTLRTRPFVPRPRMARTSGTTAATLATSPMTATLPLTVCSAATVHPILIIMRWLSATSRRTLPGWVTPCRLSIGLCLRP
;
A
#
# COMPACT_ATOMS: atom_id res chain seq x y z
N MET A 1 17.51 14.66 -2.16
CA MET A 1 16.19 14.22 -2.55
C MET A 1 16.27 12.73 -2.77
N PRO A 2 15.28 11.97 -2.36
CA PRO A 2 13.96 12.35 -1.87
C PRO A 2 13.95 12.94 -0.46
N SER A 3 13.05 13.88 -0.16
CA SER A 3 12.81 14.42 1.20
C SER A 3 11.64 15.40 1.21
N GLU A 4 11.06 15.60 2.37
CA GLU A 4 9.99 16.58 2.61
C GLU A 4 10.54 17.88 3.20
N TRP A 5 9.82 18.99 2.97
CA TRP A 5 10.28 20.33 3.35
C TRP A 5 10.50 20.48 4.85
N GLN A 6 9.56 19.97 5.63
CA GLN A 6 9.55 20.10 7.08
C GLN A 6 10.72 19.35 7.71
N ILE A 7 11.14 18.22 7.12
CA ILE A 7 12.35 17.48 7.52
C ILE A 7 13.61 18.33 7.27
N LYS A 8 13.58 19.21 6.27
CA LYS A 8 14.68 20.12 5.95
C LYS A 8 14.60 21.47 6.67
N GLY A 9 13.60 21.64 7.55
CA GLY A 9 13.41 22.88 8.33
C GLY A 9 12.65 23.98 7.58
N TYR A 10 11.95 23.64 6.51
CA TYR A 10 11.07 24.57 5.78
C TYR A 10 9.61 24.30 6.10
N GLY A 11 8.88 25.34 6.48
CA GLY A 11 7.49 25.20 6.92
C GLY A 11 7.36 24.56 8.31
N THR A 12 6.13 24.27 8.68
CA THR A 12 5.80 23.65 9.99
C THR A 12 5.12 22.31 9.74
N PRO A 13 5.60 21.21 10.34
CA PRO A 13 4.88 19.96 10.32
C PRO A 13 3.58 20.11 11.11
N ILE A 14 2.49 19.56 10.61
CA ILE A 14 1.18 19.59 11.25
C ILE A 14 0.79 18.15 11.57
N TYR A 15 0.34 17.92 12.80
CA TYR A 15 -0.26 16.67 13.22
C TYR A 15 -1.58 16.94 13.92
N THR A 16 -2.64 16.51 13.25
CA THR A 16 -3.98 16.48 13.82
C THR A 16 -4.70 15.29 13.21
N ASN A 17 -5.59 14.67 13.95
CA ASN A 17 -6.40 13.55 13.45
C ASN A 17 -7.26 13.97 12.24
N ILE A 18 -7.77 15.20 12.24
CA ILE A 18 -8.54 15.77 11.13
C ILE A 18 -7.83 17.05 10.68
N ASN A 19 -7.40 17.08 9.43
CA ASN A 19 -6.70 18.24 8.88
C ASN A 19 -7.01 18.48 7.41
N TYR A 20 -7.90 19.41 7.16
CA TYR A 20 -8.24 19.86 5.81
C TYR A 20 -7.56 21.19 5.46
N PRO A 21 -7.43 21.52 4.15
CA PRO A 21 -6.89 22.79 3.70
C PRO A 21 -7.60 24.02 4.29
N THR A 22 -8.88 23.86 4.61
CA THR A 22 -9.72 24.87 5.24
C THR A 22 -10.39 24.27 6.48
N PRO A 23 -10.55 25.00 7.60
CA PRO A 23 -11.27 24.50 8.78
C PRO A 23 -12.66 23.97 8.45
N ILE A 24 -13.04 22.82 8.99
CA ILE A 24 -14.31 22.10 8.70
C ILE A 24 -15.53 23.03 8.80
N SER A 25 -15.54 23.94 9.78
CA SER A 25 -16.63 24.91 9.97
C SER A 25 -16.78 25.93 8.81
N LYS A 26 -15.81 26.01 7.92
CA LYS A 26 -15.75 26.96 6.78
C LYS A 26 -15.50 26.25 5.45
N ILE A 27 -15.64 24.93 5.43
CA ILE A 27 -15.34 24.16 4.22
C ILE A 27 -16.29 24.54 3.10
N ASN A 28 -15.70 24.90 1.98
CA ASN A 28 -16.33 25.01 0.69
C ASN A 28 -15.58 24.08 -0.27
N ILE A 29 -15.92 22.80 -0.25
CA ILE A 29 -15.23 21.74 -1.00
C ILE A 29 -15.49 21.94 -2.51
N PRO A 30 -14.46 21.90 -3.37
CA PRO A 30 -13.04 21.59 -3.14
C PRO A 30 -12.10 22.81 -3.04
N HIS A 31 -12.57 23.93 -2.53
CA HIS A 31 -11.83 25.20 -2.53
C HIS A 31 -10.52 25.14 -1.72
N ILE A 32 -9.44 25.60 -2.33
CA ILE A 32 -8.13 25.85 -1.73
C ILE A 32 -7.87 27.37 -1.75
N ASP A 33 -7.44 27.93 -0.64
CA ASP A 33 -7.02 29.35 -0.55
C ASP A 33 -5.57 29.48 -1.04
N ASP A 34 -5.37 29.81 -2.30
CA ASP A 34 -4.04 29.94 -2.94
C ASP A 34 -3.10 30.89 -2.20
N LYS A 35 -3.64 31.90 -1.51
CA LYS A 35 -2.84 32.87 -0.74
C LYS A 35 -2.24 32.26 0.53
N LYS A 36 -2.79 31.14 0.98
CA LYS A 36 -2.36 30.41 2.18
C LYS A 36 -1.81 29.02 1.87
N ASN A 37 -1.60 28.72 0.62
CA ASN A 37 -1.09 27.43 0.16
C ASN A 37 0.42 27.54 -0.14
N PRO A 38 1.31 27.10 0.76
CA PRO A 38 2.74 27.13 0.51
C PRO A 38 3.13 26.32 -0.71
N GLN A 39 4.14 26.80 -1.43
CA GLN A 39 4.66 26.14 -2.63
C GLN A 39 6.18 25.93 -2.51
N GLY A 40 6.66 24.85 -3.10
CA GLY A 40 8.08 24.54 -3.24
C GLY A 40 8.46 24.35 -4.71
N LEU A 41 9.43 25.11 -5.18
CA LEU A 41 9.95 24.98 -6.53
C LEU A 41 11.21 24.09 -6.50
N TYR A 42 11.18 23.02 -7.27
CA TYR A 42 12.29 22.11 -7.49
C TYR A 42 12.84 22.31 -8.90
N ILE A 43 14.16 22.48 -9.01
CA ILE A 43 14.84 22.62 -10.30
C ILE A 43 16.00 21.63 -10.37
N ARG A 44 16.08 20.90 -11.47
CA ARG A 44 17.18 20.01 -11.80
C ARG A 44 17.62 20.20 -13.24
N ASP A 45 18.87 20.58 -13.43
CA ASP A 45 19.52 20.57 -14.73
C ASP A 45 20.21 19.21 -14.95
N PHE A 46 20.15 18.69 -16.16
CA PHE A 46 20.76 17.45 -16.59
C PHE A 46 21.09 17.51 -18.08
N ASP A 47 22.01 16.67 -18.53
CA ASP A 47 22.40 16.60 -19.92
C ASP A 47 21.90 15.29 -20.54
N LEU A 48 21.50 15.35 -21.81
CA LEU A 48 21.13 14.20 -22.64
C LEU A 48 22.01 14.15 -23.88
N THR A 49 22.36 12.94 -24.30
CA THR A 49 23.09 12.67 -25.55
C THR A 49 22.11 12.45 -26.70
N GLU A 50 22.61 12.53 -27.94
CA GLU A 50 21.81 12.17 -29.14
C GLU A 50 21.41 10.69 -29.14
N GLU A 51 22.28 9.82 -28.57
CA GLU A 51 22.01 8.39 -28.45
C GLU A 51 20.82 8.11 -27.51
N GLU A 52 20.76 8.76 -26.35
CA GLU A 52 19.65 8.63 -25.39
C GLU A 52 18.33 9.16 -25.98
N LEU A 53 18.39 10.14 -26.88
CA LEU A 53 17.23 10.70 -27.56
C LEU A 53 16.74 9.85 -28.76
N ALA A 54 17.46 8.79 -29.11
CA ALA A 54 16.94 7.77 -30.04
C ALA A 54 15.73 7.04 -29.45
N ASP A 55 15.64 6.97 -28.12
CA ASP A 55 14.52 6.41 -27.35
C ASP A 55 13.44 7.46 -27.04
N ASN A 56 12.31 7.02 -26.50
CA ASN A 56 11.33 7.89 -25.87
C ASN A 56 11.78 8.17 -24.43
N VAL A 57 11.68 9.43 -24.00
CA VAL A 57 12.12 9.86 -22.67
C VAL A 57 10.92 10.16 -21.80
N PHE A 58 10.88 9.55 -20.62
CA PHE A 58 9.85 9.76 -19.61
C PHE A 58 10.46 10.27 -18.31
N VAL A 59 9.69 11.06 -17.57
CA VAL A 59 9.99 11.40 -16.18
C VAL A 59 9.03 10.67 -15.28
N HIS A 60 9.57 9.85 -14.38
CA HIS A 60 8.81 9.07 -13.40
C HIS A 60 9.00 9.65 -12.00
N PHE A 61 7.90 9.82 -11.27
CA PHE A 61 7.86 10.22 -9.88
C PHE A 61 7.27 9.09 -9.04
N GLY A 62 7.97 8.66 -8.01
CA GLY A 62 7.49 7.65 -7.07
C GLY A 62 6.49 8.18 -6.04
N GLY A 63 6.37 9.51 -5.87
CA GLY A 63 5.43 10.16 -4.97
C GLY A 63 5.73 11.65 -4.77
N ILE A 64 4.68 12.46 -4.77
CA ILE A 64 4.72 13.92 -4.58
C ILE A 64 3.63 14.31 -3.58
N ASN A 65 4.00 14.88 -2.44
CA ASN A 65 3.05 15.30 -1.41
C ASN A 65 2.90 16.85 -1.43
N SER A 66 1.74 17.41 -1.72
CA SER A 66 0.42 16.81 -2.00
C SER A 66 0.14 16.66 -3.50
N CYS A 67 0.60 17.63 -4.29
CA CYS A 67 0.45 17.64 -5.75
C CYS A 67 1.61 18.38 -6.41
N GLY A 68 1.81 18.14 -7.70
CA GLY A 68 2.91 18.71 -8.45
C GLY A 68 2.56 19.08 -9.89
N GLU A 69 3.00 20.27 -10.30
CA GLU A 69 3.01 20.69 -11.70
C GLU A 69 4.40 20.49 -12.28
N VAL A 70 4.50 19.73 -13.37
CA VAL A 70 5.75 19.33 -14.00
C VAL A 70 6.00 20.15 -15.25
N TYR A 71 7.20 20.71 -15.37
CA TYR A 71 7.65 21.49 -16.50
C TYR A 71 8.99 20.95 -17.02
N MET A 72 9.13 20.78 -18.33
CA MET A 72 10.37 20.45 -19.01
C MET A 72 10.80 21.58 -19.93
N ASN A 73 12.00 22.12 -19.73
CA ASN A 73 12.53 23.24 -20.51
C ASN A 73 11.57 24.46 -20.59
N GLY A 74 10.86 24.73 -19.47
CA GLY A 74 9.90 25.83 -19.37
C GLY A 74 8.50 25.53 -19.91
N THR A 75 8.26 24.37 -20.50
CA THR A 75 6.95 23.97 -21.02
C THR A 75 6.24 23.07 -20.03
N PHE A 76 4.96 23.34 -19.76
CA PHE A 76 4.11 22.49 -18.90
C PHE A 76 3.92 21.12 -19.54
N VAL A 77 4.16 20.08 -18.75
CA VAL A 77 4.08 18.69 -19.17
C VAL A 77 2.86 17.98 -18.57
N GLY A 78 2.60 18.20 -17.30
CA GLY A 78 1.51 17.52 -16.61
C GLY A 78 1.39 17.88 -15.13
N TYR A 79 0.38 17.30 -14.49
CA TYR A 79 -0.02 17.52 -13.11
C TYR A 79 -0.40 16.21 -12.43
N SER A 80 -0.07 16.06 -11.15
CA SER A 80 -0.53 14.96 -10.30
C SER A 80 -1.03 15.46 -8.96
N GLN A 81 -2.00 14.74 -8.37
CA GLN A 81 -2.61 15.10 -7.09
C GLN A 81 -2.94 13.89 -6.21
N ASP A 82 -2.21 12.80 -6.38
CA ASP A 82 -2.25 11.63 -5.51
C ASP A 82 -0.88 11.47 -4.87
N THR A 83 -0.82 11.66 -3.54
CA THR A 83 0.45 11.77 -2.82
C THR A 83 1.31 10.52 -2.93
N PHE A 84 0.71 9.33 -2.79
CA PHE A 84 1.44 8.08 -2.62
C PHE A 84 1.51 7.21 -3.86
N ASP A 85 0.84 7.61 -4.93
CA ASP A 85 0.87 6.89 -6.19
C ASP A 85 1.99 7.37 -7.13
N GLU A 86 2.47 6.44 -7.94
CA GLU A 86 3.49 6.69 -8.95
C GLU A 86 2.87 7.41 -10.16
N THR A 87 3.60 8.36 -10.74
CA THR A 87 3.19 9.06 -11.96
C THR A 87 4.32 9.11 -12.97
N GLU A 88 3.99 9.00 -14.26
CA GLU A 88 4.95 9.03 -15.36
C GLU A 88 4.48 9.99 -16.45
N TYR A 89 5.38 10.81 -16.95
CA TYR A 89 5.12 11.80 -18.00
C TYR A 89 6.05 11.60 -19.19
N ASP A 90 5.47 11.51 -20.39
CA ASP A 90 6.23 11.52 -21.65
C ASP A 90 6.78 12.92 -21.91
N VAL A 91 8.10 13.06 -21.87
CA VAL A 91 8.80 14.31 -22.12
C VAL A 91 9.60 14.31 -23.43
N THR A 92 9.47 13.26 -24.26
CA THR A 92 10.24 13.07 -25.49
C THR A 92 10.29 14.29 -26.38
N ARG A 93 9.15 14.95 -26.60
CA ARG A 93 9.04 16.15 -27.47
C ARG A 93 9.55 17.44 -26.82
N PHE A 94 9.88 17.42 -25.53
CA PHE A 94 10.27 18.60 -24.77
C PHE A 94 11.76 18.61 -24.43
N VAL A 95 12.49 17.51 -24.68
CA VAL A 95 13.93 17.38 -24.42
C VAL A 95 14.75 17.53 -25.71
N HIS A 96 16.03 17.88 -25.57
CA HIS A 96 16.96 18.07 -26.67
C HIS A 96 18.40 17.63 -26.26
N PRO A 97 19.32 17.43 -27.20
CA PRO A 97 20.72 17.14 -26.87
C PRO A 97 21.35 18.25 -26.02
N GLY A 98 22.21 17.86 -25.10
CA GLY A 98 22.85 18.78 -24.16
C GLY A 98 21.95 19.09 -22.97
N LYS A 99 22.02 20.34 -22.48
CA LYS A 99 21.38 20.74 -21.22
C LYS A 99 19.89 20.82 -21.30
N ASN A 100 19.23 20.13 -20.38
CA ASN A 100 17.79 20.19 -20.16
C ASN A 100 17.50 20.59 -18.72
N ARG A 101 16.32 21.14 -18.47
CA ARG A 101 15.86 21.55 -17.15
C ARG A 101 14.50 20.98 -16.83
N LEU A 102 14.42 20.15 -15.77
CA LEU A 102 13.20 19.77 -15.12
C LEU A 102 12.88 20.78 -14.02
N ALA A 103 11.67 21.33 -14.02
CA ALA A 103 11.15 22.14 -12.93
C ALA A 103 9.82 21.53 -12.45
N VAL A 104 9.65 21.47 -11.12
CA VAL A 104 8.41 20.95 -10.50
C VAL A 104 7.96 21.93 -9.42
N THR A 105 6.75 22.47 -9.57
CA THR A 105 6.10 23.24 -8.51
C THR A 105 5.25 22.30 -7.69
N VAL A 106 5.59 22.16 -6.40
CA VAL A 106 4.82 21.33 -5.46
C VAL A 106 4.00 22.23 -4.56
N HIS A 107 2.71 21.95 -4.42
CA HIS A 107 1.80 22.66 -3.53
C HIS A 107 1.55 21.85 -2.26
N GLN A 108 1.40 22.52 -1.12
CA GLN A 108 1.12 21.85 0.15
C GLN A 108 -0.27 21.22 0.17
N PHE A 109 -1.24 21.86 -0.48
CA PHE A 109 -2.62 21.39 -0.58
C PHE A 109 -3.13 21.47 -2.00
N CYS A 110 -4.05 20.58 -2.35
CA CYS A 110 -4.85 20.58 -3.56
C CYS A 110 -6.25 20.04 -3.25
N ASP A 111 -7.15 20.02 -4.22
CA ASP A 111 -8.47 19.41 -4.04
C ASP A 111 -8.38 17.91 -3.69
N GLY A 112 -7.38 17.19 -4.20
CA GLY A 112 -7.05 15.82 -3.78
C GLY A 112 -6.78 15.66 -2.29
N SER A 113 -6.31 16.70 -1.59
CA SER A 113 -6.06 16.69 -0.15
C SER A 113 -7.33 16.47 0.69
N TYR A 114 -8.51 16.70 0.11
CA TYR A 114 -9.78 16.38 0.76
C TYR A 114 -10.06 14.87 0.84
N LEU A 115 -9.37 14.06 0.04
CA LEU A 115 -9.42 12.59 0.07
C LEU A 115 -8.27 11.98 0.89
N GLU A 116 -7.41 12.80 1.50
CA GLU A 116 -6.17 12.36 2.18
C GLU A 116 -6.15 12.87 3.63
N ASP A 117 -7.19 12.54 4.40
CA ASP A 117 -7.33 12.97 5.81
C ASP A 117 -6.87 11.88 6.81
N GLN A 118 -5.83 11.14 6.46
CA GLN A 118 -5.26 10.12 7.34
C GLN A 118 -4.72 10.75 8.63
N ASP A 119 -4.83 10.02 9.74
CA ASP A 119 -4.25 10.38 11.04
C ASP A 119 -2.73 10.24 10.99
N MET A 120 -2.05 11.21 10.40
CA MET A 120 -0.60 11.24 10.21
C MET A 120 -0.03 12.66 10.18
N TRP A 121 1.30 12.78 10.20
CA TRP A 121 1.98 14.05 9.97
C TRP A 121 1.72 14.58 8.55
N ARG A 122 1.30 15.84 8.45
CA ARG A 122 1.17 16.55 7.17
C ARG A 122 2.53 17.13 6.81
N LEU A 123 3.12 16.56 5.80
CA LEU A 123 4.41 16.94 5.24
C LEU A 123 4.21 17.28 3.76
N SER A 124 5.24 17.82 3.11
CA SER A 124 5.11 18.24 1.71
C SER A 124 6.44 18.11 0.99
N GLY A 125 6.40 17.78 -0.29
CA GLY A 125 7.59 17.70 -1.12
C GLY A 125 7.66 16.44 -1.97
N ILE A 126 8.75 16.29 -2.71
CA ILE A 126 9.06 15.09 -3.48
C ILE A 126 9.82 14.12 -2.55
N PHE A 127 9.11 13.10 -2.04
CA PHE A 127 9.62 12.22 -0.98
C PHE A 127 10.03 10.83 -1.46
N ARG A 128 9.72 10.48 -2.73
CA ARG A 128 10.21 9.27 -3.40
C ARG A 128 11.08 9.64 -4.60
N ASP A 129 11.69 8.65 -5.22
CA ASP A 129 12.64 8.86 -6.33
C ASP A 129 12.00 9.52 -7.54
N VAL A 130 12.83 10.30 -8.26
CA VAL A 130 12.51 10.86 -9.57
C VAL A 130 13.53 10.31 -10.56
N ASN A 131 13.04 9.64 -11.59
CA ASN A 131 13.87 8.95 -12.56
C ASN A 131 13.58 9.45 -13.98
N LEU A 132 14.61 9.52 -14.82
CA LEU A 132 14.45 9.50 -16.26
C LEU A 132 14.38 8.04 -16.71
N VAL A 133 13.36 7.72 -17.50
CA VAL A 133 13.12 6.37 -18.03
C VAL A 133 13.20 6.45 -19.55
N PHE A 134 14.09 5.66 -20.13
CA PHE A 134 14.27 5.57 -21.56
C PHE A 134 13.54 4.31 -22.07
N LYS A 135 12.66 4.49 -23.04
CA LYS A 135 11.88 3.41 -23.64
C LYS A 135 12.12 3.40 -25.15
N PRO A 136 12.47 2.26 -25.74
CA PRO A 136 12.65 2.18 -27.21
C PRO A 136 11.37 2.61 -27.94
N LYS A 137 11.43 2.79 -29.26
CA LYS A 137 10.25 3.21 -30.05
C LYS A 137 9.09 2.23 -29.97
N THR A 138 9.38 0.94 -29.82
CA THR A 138 8.39 -0.09 -29.48
C THR A 138 8.82 -0.74 -28.18
N TYR A 139 7.96 -0.71 -27.16
CA TYR A 139 8.30 -1.10 -25.80
C TYR A 139 7.16 -1.83 -25.09
N ILE A 140 7.50 -2.56 -24.03
CA ILE A 140 6.55 -3.17 -23.12
C ILE A 140 6.05 -2.06 -22.18
N GLN A 141 4.78 -1.66 -22.35
CA GLN A 141 4.17 -0.65 -21.50
C GLN A 141 3.72 -1.22 -20.16
N ASP A 142 3.15 -2.42 -20.17
CA ASP A 142 2.64 -3.07 -18.97
C ASP A 142 2.68 -4.60 -19.11
N THR A 143 2.78 -5.26 -17.96
CA THR A 143 2.63 -6.71 -17.85
C THR A 143 1.70 -7.03 -16.69
N TYR A 144 0.81 -8.00 -16.90
CA TYR A 144 0.02 -8.59 -15.83
C TYR A 144 0.08 -10.10 -15.92
N PHE A 145 0.32 -10.77 -14.81
CA PHE A 145 0.39 -12.22 -14.77
C PHE A 145 -0.20 -12.79 -13.48
N TYR A 146 -0.78 -13.98 -13.60
CA TYR A 146 -1.36 -14.73 -12.50
C TYR A 146 -1.37 -16.21 -12.84
N SER A 147 -1.68 -17.05 -11.87
CA SER A 147 -1.75 -18.50 -12.05
C SER A 147 -3.10 -19.07 -11.66
N GLU A 148 -3.58 -20.01 -12.45
CA GLU A 148 -4.72 -20.87 -12.19
C GLU A 148 -4.18 -22.27 -11.84
N PHE A 149 -4.64 -22.88 -10.75
CA PHE A 149 -4.11 -24.15 -10.26
C PHE A 149 -5.10 -25.30 -10.44
N ALA A 150 -4.58 -26.50 -10.70
CA ALA A 150 -5.32 -27.74 -10.51
C ALA A 150 -5.66 -27.91 -9.02
N GLU A 151 -6.69 -28.71 -8.70
CA GLU A 151 -7.15 -28.91 -7.30
C GLU A 151 -6.07 -29.44 -6.37
N ASP A 152 -5.13 -30.20 -6.87
CA ASP A 152 -4.02 -30.78 -6.10
C ASP A 152 -2.74 -29.90 -6.09
N TYR A 153 -2.79 -28.70 -6.71
CA TYR A 153 -1.69 -27.74 -6.83
C TYR A 153 -0.42 -28.29 -7.51
N LYS A 154 -0.50 -29.44 -8.20
CA LYS A 154 0.64 -30.03 -8.93
C LYS A 154 0.88 -29.42 -10.30
N THR A 155 -0.11 -28.72 -10.82
CA THR A 155 -0.02 -28.06 -12.12
C THR A 155 -0.56 -26.64 -12.00
N ALA A 156 0.16 -25.68 -12.54
CA ALA A 156 -0.28 -24.29 -12.67
C ALA A 156 -0.32 -23.87 -14.13
N ARG A 157 -1.42 -23.27 -14.55
CA ARG A 157 -1.51 -22.52 -15.80
C ARG A 157 -1.12 -21.08 -15.52
N PHE A 158 0.07 -20.70 -15.92
CA PHE A 158 0.55 -19.33 -15.83
C PHE A 158 -0.03 -18.51 -16.97
N ARG A 159 -0.78 -17.48 -16.63
CA ARG A 159 -1.42 -16.55 -17.56
C ARG A 159 -0.67 -15.24 -17.58
N MET A 160 -0.49 -14.65 -18.74
CA MET A 160 0.18 -13.37 -18.90
C MET A 160 -0.48 -12.51 -19.97
N GLN A 161 -0.64 -11.23 -19.65
CA GLN A 161 -1.01 -10.16 -20.56
C GLN A 161 0.19 -9.24 -20.72
N VAL A 162 0.56 -8.94 -21.96
CA VAL A 162 1.63 -8.00 -22.29
C VAL A 162 1.03 -6.86 -23.11
N ALA A 163 1.09 -5.66 -22.59
CA ALA A 163 0.72 -4.45 -23.31
C ALA A 163 1.96 -3.89 -24.00
N VAL A 164 1.94 -3.87 -25.33
CA VAL A 164 3.00 -3.30 -26.18
C VAL A 164 2.50 -2.00 -26.78
N GLU A 165 3.34 -0.99 -26.75
CA GLU A 165 3.05 0.35 -27.29
C GLU A 165 4.16 0.75 -28.26
N CYS A 166 3.83 1.47 -29.33
CA CYS A 166 4.83 2.10 -30.19
C CYS A 166 4.62 3.60 -30.26
N ARG A 167 5.72 4.35 -30.36
CA ARG A 167 5.74 5.80 -30.47
C ARG A 167 6.84 6.29 -31.40
N GLY A 168 6.44 7.15 -32.32
CA GLY A 168 7.33 7.76 -33.30
C GLY A 168 7.54 6.92 -34.58
N THR A 169 6.90 5.74 -34.69
CA THR A 169 6.91 4.89 -35.88
C THR A 169 5.87 3.79 -35.77
N ASP A 170 5.40 3.29 -36.91
CA ASP A 170 4.58 2.07 -36.95
C ASP A 170 5.45 0.83 -36.72
N CYS A 171 4.88 -0.20 -36.13
CA CYS A 171 5.54 -1.49 -35.91
C CYS A 171 4.69 -2.64 -36.47
N THR A 172 5.18 -3.29 -37.51
CA THR A 172 4.46 -4.35 -38.23
C THR A 172 4.91 -5.77 -37.88
N ASP A 173 6.06 -5.92 -37.20
CA ASP A 173 6.66 -7.22 -36.86
C ASP A 173 7.18 -7.21 -35.42
N ALA A 174 6.24 -7.11 -34.47
CA ALA A 174 6.53 -7.25 -33.05
C ALA A 174 6.09 -8.63 -32.55
N ALA A 175 6.91 -9.22 -31.70
CA ALA A 175 6.60 -10.43 -30.94
C ALA A 175 7.22 -10.32 -29.55
N TYR A 176 6.69 -11.03 -28.59
CA TYR A 176 7.36 -11.15 -27.30
C TYR A 176 7.58 -12.61 -26.92
N ARG A 177 8.65 -12.83 -26.17
CA ARG A 177 8.99 -14.11 -25.58
C ARG A 177 9.05 -13.98 -24.07
N VAL A 178 8.43 -14.94 -23.37
CA VAL A 178 8.47 -15.02 -21.91
C VAL A 178 9.19 -16.29 -21.50
N ARG A 179 10.04 -16.18 -20.47
CA ARG A 179 10.69 -17.30 -19.79
C ARG A 179 10.41 -17.22 -18.31
N ILE A 180 10.01 -18.32 -17.71
CA ILE A 180 9.85 -18.45 -16.26
C ILE A 180 11.02 -19.27 -15.76
N LEU A 181 11.89 -18.65 -14.97
CA LEU A 181 13.13 -19.26 -14.47
C LEU A 181 13.00 -19.56 -12.98
N ASP A 182 13.46 -20.74 -12.57
CA ASP A 182 13.61 -21.08 -11.16
C ASP A 182 14.81 -20.37 -10.52
N ALA A 183 15.11 -20.68 -9.25
CA ALA A 183 16.21 -20.06 -8.51
C ALA A 183 17.59 -20.38 -9.11
N ASP A 184 17.72 -21.50 -9.83
CA ASP A 184 18.96 -21.93 -10.50
C ASP A 184 19.08 -21.36 -11.94
N GLY A 185 18.11 -20.58 -12.37
CA GLY A 185 18.05 -19.99 -13.71
C GLY A 185 17.57 -20.95 -14.80
N LYS A 186 17.04 -22.11 -14.44
CA LYS A 186 16.48 -23.09 -15.39
C LYS A 186 15.06 -22.66 -15.78
N ALA A 187 14.75 -22.69 -17.07
CA ALA A 187 13.41 -22.43 -17.55
C ALA A 187 12.45 -23.57 -17.19
N VAL A 188 11.40 -23.24 -16.43
CA VAL A 188 10.31 -24.14 -16.05
C VAL A 188 9.04 -23.90 -16.87
N GLY A 189 8.97 -22.76 -17.56
CA GLY A 189 7.90 -22.41 -18.49
C GLY A 189 8.41 -21.42 -19.53
N GLN A 190 7.83 -21.47 -20.72
CA GLN A 190 8.12 -20.52 -21.80
C GLN A 190 6.92 -20.34 -22.71
N MET A 191 6.79 -19.16 -23.30
CA MET A 191 5.74 -18.83 -24.25
C MET A 191 6.21 -17.72 -25.18
N GLU A 192 5.59 -17.64 -26.34
CA GLU A 192 5.86 -16.60 -27.34
C GLU A 192 4.56 -16.22 -28.03
N ALA A 193 4.38 -14.94 -28.29
CA ALA A 193 3.22 -14.45 -29.04
C ALA A 193 3.62 -13.33 -29.98
N ARG A 194 2.92 -13.24 -31.13
CA ARG A 194 3.04 -12.12 -32.05
C ARG A 194 2.06 -11.01 -31.67
N CYS A 195 2.51 -9.79 -31.78
CA CYS A 195 1.64 -8.63 -31.65
C CYS A 195 0.93 -8.36 -32.99
N PRO A 196 -0.31 -7.86 -32.96
CA PRO A 196 -0.90 -7.22 -34.13
C PRO A 196 -0.04 -6.04 -34.60
N VAL A 197 -0.30 -5.56 -35.81
CA VAL A 197 0.31 -4.31 -36.31
C VAL A 197 -0.04 -3.17 -35.33
N LEU A 198 0.98 -2.44 -34.90
CA LEU A 198 0.83 -1.25 -34.07
C LEU A 198 1.07 0.00 -34.94
N GLU A 199 0.07 0.84 -35.02
CA GLU A 199 0.23 2.20 -35.56
C GLU A 199 0.88 3.11 -34.53
N ASP A 200 1.54 4.17 -34.97
CA ASP A 200 2.17 5.16 -34.08
C ASP A 200 1.18 5.71 -33.02
N GLY A 201 1.63 5.71 -31.77
CA GLY A 201 0.81 6.10 -30.61
C GLY A 201 -0.20 5.05 -30.16
N CYS A 202 -0.27 3.87 -30.80
CA CYS A 202 -1.19 2.80 -30.43
C CYS A 202 -0.60 1.82 -29.42
N ARG A 203 -1.49 1.24 -28.61
CA ARG A 203 -1.22 0.15 -27.67
C ARG A 203 -2.06 -1.06 -28.00
N VAL A 204 -1.46 -2.23 -27.92
CA VAL A 204 -2.17 -3.51 -27.98
C VAL A 204 -1.84 -4.33 -26.76
N THR A 205 -2.82 -5.10 -26.26
CA THR A 205 -2.60 -6.09 -25.22
C THR A 205 -2.77 -7.48 -25.81
N VAL A 206 -1.80 -8.34 -25.57
CA VAL A 206 -1.78 -9.71 -26.08
C VAL A 206 -1.71 -10.67 -24.92
N ASP A 207 -2.66 -11.62 -24.89
CA ASP A 207 -2.73 -12.67 -23.89
C ASP A 207 -1.93 -13.90 -24.32
N THR A 208 -1.27 -14.55 -23.36
CA THR A 208 -0.61 -15.84 -23.57
C THR A 208 -0.57 -16.64 -22.29
N ASP A 209 -0.32 -17.93 -22.39
CA ASP A 209 -0.20 -18.80 -21.23
C ASP A 209 0.73 -19.98 -21.48
N CYS A 210 1.21 -20.58 -20.40
CA CYS A 210 1.89 -21.87 -20.41
C CYS A 210 1.57 -22.67 -19.16
N THR A 211 1.79 -23.97 -19.23
CA THR A 211 1.68 -24.87 -18.06
C THR A 211 3.04 -25.00 -17.39
N VAL A 212 3.03 -24.90 -16.06
CA VAL A 212 4.18 -25.17 -15.19
C VAL A 212 3.85 -26.37 -14.33
N GLU A 213 4.65 -27.42 -14.48
CA GLU A 213 4.50 -28.65 -13.71
C GLU A 213 5.19 -28.56 -12.37
N ALA A 214 4.51 -29.04 -11.32
CA ALA A 214 4.99 -29.06 -9.94
C ALA A 214 5.63 -27.74 -9.48
N PRO A 215 4.91 -26.60 -9.60
CA PRO A 215 5.48 -25.32 -9.19
C PRO A 215 5.77 -25.31 -7.70
N HIS A 216 6.92 -24.74 -7.29
CA HIS A 216 7.19 -24.44 -5.91
C HIS A 216 6.31 -23.26 -5.49
N LEU A 217 5.38 -23.52 -4.57
CA LEU A 217 4.38 -22.52 -4.18
C LEU A 217 4.96 -21.48 -3.23
N TRP A 218 4.67 -20.23 -3.49
CA TRP A 218 5.03 -19.13 -2.60
C TRP A 218 4.08 -19.07 -1.39
N SER A 219 4.63 -18.93 -0.22
CA SER A 219 3.88 -18.60 1.00
C SER A 219 4.70 -17.68 1.91
N HIS A 220 4.06 -17.16 2.96
CA HIS A 220 4.77 -16.38 3.98
C HIS A 220 5.76 -17.21 4.79
N GLU A 221 5.67 -18.52 4.79
CA GLU A 221 6.62 -19.44 5.45
C GLU A 221 7.74 -19.88 4.50
N ASP A 222 7.43 -20.02 3.22
CA ASP A 222 8.36 -20.39 2.15
C ASP A 222 8.21 -19.45 0.95
N PRO A 223 8.88 -18.27 0.96
CA PRO A 223 8.70 -17.23 -0.04
C PRO A 223 9.52 -17.49 -1.30
N TYR A 224 9.33 -18.64 -1.94
CA TYR A 224 10.05 -19.00 -3.15
C TYR A 224 9.61 -18.15 -4.34
N LEU A 225 10.57 -17.54 -5.02
CA LEU A 225 10.32 -16.63 -6.15
C LEU A 225 10.99 -17.12 -7.43
N TYR A 226 10.20 -17.21 -8.48
CA TYR A 226 10.67 -17.36 -9.85
C TYR A 226 11.05 -16.01 -10.45
N THR A 227 11.80 -16.05 -11.54
CA THR A 227 12.07 -14.88 -12.38
C THR A 227 11.29 -14.99 -13.67
N VAL A 228 10.41 -14.02 -13.95
CA VAL A 228 9.69 -13.90 -15.22
C VAL A 228 10.42 -12.88 -16.07
N GLU A 229 11.04 -13.35 -17.16
CA GLU A 229 11.70 -12.52 -18.16
C GLU A 229 10.78 -12.37 -19.38
N THR A 230 10.48 -11.12 -19.74
CA THR A 230 9.69 -10.80 -20.93
C THR A 230 10.55 -10.00 -21.89
N THR A 231 10.88 -10.58 -23.02
CA THR A 231 11.68 -9.95 -24.07
C THR A 231 10.78 -9.56 -25.24
N LEU A 232 10.74 -8.29 -25.58
CA LEU A 232 10.09 -7.79 -26.79
C LEU A 232 11.07 -7.86 -27.96
N LEU A 233 10.60 -8.40 -29.07
CA LEU A 233 11.33 -8.56 -30.32
C LEU A 233 10.66 -7.71 -31.41
N VAL A 234 11.44 -6.95 -32.15
CA VAL A 234 10.99 -6.25 -33.36
C VAL A 234 11.87 -6.71 -34.52
N ALA A 235 11.25 -7.18 -35.58
CA ALA A 235 11.95 -7.83 -36.73
C ALA A 235 12.96 -8.92 -36.26
N GLY A 236 12.56 -9.71 -35.27
CA GLY A 236 13.35 -10.78 -34.67
C GLY A 236 14.50 -10.33 -33.74
N LYS A 237 14.70 -9.03 -33.54
CA LYS A 237 15.76 -8.50 -32.66
C LYS A 237 15.17 -8.06 -31.30
N PRO A 238 15.83 -8.35 -30.16
CA PRO A 238 15.40 -7.89 -28.86
C PRO A 238 15.55 -6.36 -28.76
N VAL A 239 14.47 -5.69 -28.34
CA VAL A 239 14.41 -4.23 -28.19
C VAL A 239 14.08 -3.79 -26.77
N ASP A 240 13.32 -4.58 -26.00
CA ASP A 240 13.01 -4.29 -24.60
C ASP A 240 13.02 -5.59 -23.78
N LEU A 241 13.44 -5.52 -22.54
CA LEU A 241 13.48 -6.62 -21.59
C LEU A 241 12.89 -6.16 -20.25
N ARG A 242 11.89 -6.88 -19.77
CA ARG A 242 11.33 -6.70 -18.42
C ARG A 242 11.56 -7.95 -17.60
N THR A 243 11.97 -7.75 -16.36
CA THR A 243 12.21 -8.83 -15.40
C THR A 243 11.40 -8.59 -14.15
N HIS A 244 10.63 -9.60 -13.72
CA HIS A 244 9.82 -9.56 -12.52
C HIS A 244 10.10 -10.79 -11.65
N LYS A 245 9.98 -10.63 -10.32
CA LYS A 245 9.91 -11.76 -9.41
C LYS A 245 8.45 -12.19 -9.26
N TYR A 246 8.20 -13.49 -9.22
CA TYR A 246 6.86 -14.06 -9.11
C TYR A 246 6.84 -15.31 -8.25
N GLY A 247 5.95 -15.35 -7.27
CA GLY A 247 5.64 -16.53 -6.47
C GLY A 247 4.31 -17.14 -6.90
N PHE A 248 4.32 -18.39 -7.28
CA PHE A 248 3.11 -19.14 -7.59
C PHE A 248 2.26 -19.30 -6.34
N ARG A 249 1.11 -18.66 -6.30
CA ARG A 249 0.21 -18.75 -5.15
C ARG A 249 -1.24 -18.48 -5.54
N GLU A 250 -2.16 -18.98 -4.72
CA GLU A 250 -3.58 -18.71 -4.84
C GLU A 250 -4.15 -18.26 -3.49
N VAL A 251 -5.03 -17.26 -3.49
CA VAL A 251 -5.84 -16.89 -2.34
C VAL A 251 -7.32 -17.08 -2.67
N LYS A 252 -8.04 -17.77 -1.79
CA LYS A 252 -9.48 -18.00 -1.94
C LYS A 252 -10.22 -17.73 -0.64
N ILE A 253 -11.46 -17.24 -0.75
CA ILE A 253 -12.41 -17.22 0.34
C ILE A 253 -13.36 -18.39 0.16
N VAL A 254 -13.53 -19.19 1.21
CA VAL A 254 -14.50 -20.28 1.25
C VAL A 254 -15.51 -19.95 2.34
N GLY A 255 -16.80 -19.94 1.97
CA GLY A 255 -17.89 -19.60 2.86
C GLY A 255 -18.10 -20.62 4.00
N TYR A 256 -19.07 -20.35 4.85
CA TYR A 256 -19.44 -21.23 5.94
C TYR A 256 -20.10 -22.52 5.43
N ASN A 257 -19.65 -23.66 5.94
CA ASN A 257 -20.25 -24.95 5.65
C ASN A 257 -21.22 -25.34 6.78
N PRO A 258 -22.53 -25.42 6.52
CA PRO A 258 -23.54 -25.71 7.55
C PRO A 258 -23.46 -27.15 8.07
N ASP A 259 -23.01 -28.11 7.26
CA ASP A 259 -22.97 -29.52 7.64
C ASP A 259 -21.83 -29.79 8.63
N THR A 260 -20.66 -29.20 8.36
CA THR A 260 -19.47 -29.33 9.23
C THR A 260 -19.44 -28.26 10.32
N LYS A 261 -20.25 -27.20 10.19
CA LYS A 261 -20.23 -26.00 11.04
C LYS A 261 -18.86 -25.30 11.06
N ARG A 262 -18.11 -25.37 9.95
CA ARG A 262 -16.76 -24.83 9.81
C ARG A 262 -16.72 -23.69 8.81
N GLY A 263 -15.77 -22.80 8.98
CA GLY A 263 -15.55 -21.61 8.16
C GLY A 263 -16.34 -20.39 8.65
N PRO A 264 -16.36 -19.31 7.88
CA PRO A 264 -15.67 -19.15 6.59
C PRO A 264 -14.14 -19.11 6.76
N PHE A 265 -13.42 -19.41 5.69
CA PHE A 265 -11.94 -19.43 5.69
C PHE A 265 -11.36 -18.52 4.61
N ILE A 266 -10.18 -17.96 4.89
CA ILE A 266 -9.26 -17.50 3.88
C ILE A 266 -8.27 -18.65 3.65
N LEU A 267 -8.13 -19.11 2.41
CA LEU A 267 -7.17 -20.14 2.04
C LEU A 267 -6.00 -19.51 1.29
N LEU A 268 -4.78 -19.91 1.66
CA LEU A 268 -3.59 -19.67 0.86
C LEU A 268 -3.09 -21.05 0.36
N ASN A 269 -3.06 -21.22 -0.96
CA ASN A 269 -2.69 -22.49 -1.59
C ASN A 269 -3.51 -23.68 -1.06
N GLY A 270 -4.82 -23.49 -0.91
CA GLY A 270 -5.73 -24.52 -0.39
C GLY A 270 -5.69 -24.74 1.13
N VAL A 271 -4.79 -24.10 1.87
CA VAL A 271 -4.62 -24.27 3.32
C VAL A 271 -5.26 -23.08 4.08
N PRO A 272 -6.09 -23.34 5.12
CA PRO A 272 -6.65 -22.27 5.94
C PRO A 272 -5.56 -21.39 6.57
N LEU A 273 -5.65 -20.09 6.35
CA LEU A 273 -4.72 -19.09 6.80
C LEU A 273 -5.21 -18.39 8.07
N LYS A 274 -4.34 -18.22 9.05
CA LYS A 274 -4.52 -17.32 10.19
C LYS A 274 -3.51 -16.19 10.10
N ILE A 275 -4.01 -14.97 9.99
CA ILE A 275 -3.21 -13.76 9.78
C ILE A 275 -2.98 -13.06 11.11
N CYS A 276 -1.72 -12.89 11.45
CA CYS A 276 -1.25 -12.11 12.58
C CYS A 276 -0.58 -10.86 12.05
N GLY A 277 -1.31 -9.76 11.96
CA GLY A 277 -0.86 -8.56 11.26
C GLY A 277 -0.59 -7.36 12.14
N VAL A 278 0.04 -6.35 11.53
CA VAL A 278 0.19 -5.00 12.08
C VAL A 278 -0.16 -3.97 11.03
N ASN A 279 -0.68 -2.82 11.48
CA ASN A 279 -0.80 -1.62 10.67
C ASN A 279 0.55 -0.91 10.64
N ARG A 280 1.04 -0.53 9.45
CA ARG A 280 2.31 0.15 9.28
C ARG A 280 2.13 1.42 8.46
N HIS A 281 2.39 2.58 9.08
CA HIS A 281 2.64 3.80 8.35
C HIS A 281 4.04 3.80 7.74
N ASP A 282 4.14 4.20 6.47
CA ASP A 282 5.45 4.41 5.81
C ASP A 282 6.03 5.75 6.24
N PHE A 283 6.51 5.79 7.50
CA PHE A 283 6.98 7.00 8.16
C PHE A 283 8.17 6.72 9.09
N HIS A 284 9.11 7.66 9.13
CA HIS A 284 10.23 7.65 10.07
C HIS A 284 10.48 9.05 10.65
N PRO A 285 10.79 9.19 11.96
CA PRO A 285 10.98 10.51 12.60
C PRO A 285 12.04 11.40 11.94
N ASP A 286 13.10 10.80 11.39
CA ASP A 286 14.21 11.53 10.76
C ASP A 286 14.05 11.75 9.25
N TYR A 287 13.19 10.97 8.60
CA TYR A 287 13.07 10.94 7.14
C TYR A 287 11.66 11.28 6.63
N GLY A 288 10.67 11.43 7.53
CA GLY A 288 9.27 11.57 7.12
C GLY A 288 8.80 10.33 6.35
N HIS A 289 8.12 10.54 5.22
CA HIS A 289 7.70 9.48 4.31
C HIS A 289 8.81 9.01 3.35
N ALA A 290 9.97 9.69 3.33
CA ALA A 290 11.14 9.28 2.54
C ALA A 290 11.94 8.17 3.27
N VAL A 291 11.29 7.07 3.61
CA VAL A 291 11.85 5.99 4.44
C VAL A 291 12.91 5.20 3.66
N PRO A 292 14.18 5.17 4.10
CA PRO A 292 15.21 4.41 3.42
C PRO A 292 14.98 2.89 3.45
N GLU A 293 15.36 2.18 2.38
CA GLU A 293 15.23 0.71 2.28
C GLU A 293 15.73 -0.04 3.52
N ARG A 294 16.88 0.36 4.07
CA ARG A 294 17.45 -0.29 5.27
C ARG A 294 16.50 -0.27 6.48
N ILE A 295 15.66 0.75 6.59
CA ILE A 295 14.66 0.85 7.67
C ILE A 295 13.48 -0.05 7.34
N ILE A 296 12.99 -0.01 6.09
CA ILE A 296 11.90 -0.90 5.64
C ILE A 296 12.29 -2.36 5.86
N ARG A 297 13.47 -2.77 5.42
CA ARG A 297 14.00 -4.13 5.60
C ARG A 297 14.09 -4.50 7.08
N SER A 298 14.63 -3.61 7.92
CA SER A 298 14.74 -3.85 9.37
C SER A 298 13.36 -4.02 10.03
N ASP A 299 12.35 -3.25 9.61
CA ASP A 299 10.99 -3.41 10.09
C ASP A 299 10.43 -4.78 9.70
N LEU A 300 10.53 -5.17 8.42
CA LEU A 300 10.00 -6.44 7.92
C LEU A 300 10.69 -7.65 8.54
N GLU A 301 12.02 -7.62 8.71
CA GLU A 301 12.78 -8.65 9.38
C GLU A 301 12.40 -8.78 10.87
N LEU A 302 12.15 -7.65 11.54
CA LEU A 302 11.65 -7.65 12.92
C LEU A 302 10.27 -8.30 13.00
N LEU A 303 9.35 -7.95 12.11
CA LEU A 303 8.03 -8.56 12.01
C LEU A 303 8.14 -10.07 11.80
N LYS A 304 8.94 -10.51 10.84
CA LYS A 304 9.16 -11.93 10.55
C LYS A 304 9.66 -12.70 11.76
N ARG A 305 10.70 -12.20 12.45
CA ARG A 305 11.24 -12.81 13.68
C ARG A 305 10.24 -12.82 14.83
N SER A 306 9.24 -11.96 14.80
CA SER A 306 8.19 -11.84 15.81
C SER A 306 6.93 -12.64 15.47
N ASN A 307 6.97 -13.50 14.44
CA ASN A 307 5.82 -14.25 13.92
C ASN A 307 4.63 -13.36 13.51
N ILE A 308 4.92 -12.13 13.11
CA ILE A 308 3.94 -11.26 12.47
C ILE A 308 3.99 -11.55 10.98
N THR A 309 2.85 -11.97 10.43
CA THR A 309 2.78 -12.53 9.08
C THR A 309 2.23 -11.55 8.06
N ASN A 310 1.62 -10.44 8.50
CA ASN A 310 0.93 -9.51 7.61
C ASN A 310 1.20 -8.05 7.99
N VAL A 311 1.23 -7.20 6.97
CA VAL A 311 1.20 -5.74 7.10
C VAL A 311 -0.01 -5.21 6.34
N ARG A 312 -0.85 -4.38 6.99
CA ARG A 312 -1.75 -3.46 6.31
C ARG A 312 -1.01 -2.15 6.10
N THR A 313 -0.94 -1.70 4.85
CA THR A 313 -0.28 -0.44 4.51
C THR A 313 -1.19 0.73 4.83
N CYS A 314 -1.35 1.02 6.11
CA CYS A 314 -2.27 2.04 6.61
C CYS A 314 -1.69 3.45 6.34
N HIS A 315 -2.39 4.36 5.67
CA HIS A 315 -3.64 4.16 4.93
C HIS A 315 -3.41 4.63 3.49
N TYR A 316 -2.36 4.07 2.85
CA TYR A 316 -1.88 4.44 1.51
C TYR A 316 -0.87 3.43 0.97
N PRO A 317 -0.65 3.35 -0.36
CA PRO A 317 0.34 2.47 -0.95
C PRO A 317 1.76 2.83 -0.49
N ASN A 318 2.56 1.81 -0.17
CA ASN A 318 3.97 1.99 0.15
C ASN A 318 4.84 2.08 -1.13
N SER A 319 6.15 2.28 -0.96
CA SER A 319 7.08 2.28 -2.09
C SER A 319 7.16 0.90 -2.76
N ARG A 320 7.47 0.84 -4.06
CA ARG A 320 7.65 -0.43 -4.80
C ARG A 320 8.62 -1.37 -4.08
N ARG A 321 9.70 -0.83 -3.55
CA ARG A 321 10.71 -1.63 -2.82
C ARG A 321 10.15 -2.30 -1.56
N PHE A 322 9.16 -1.73 -0.90
CA PHE A 322 8.48 -2.36 0.23
C PHE A 322 7.80 -3.68 -0.19
N TYR A 323 7.07 -3.68 -1.30
CA TYR A 323 6.39 -4.89 -1.79
C TYR A 323 7.37 -5.95 -2.28
N GLU A 324 8.45 -5.55 -2.97
CA GLU A 324 9.53 -6.46 -3.35
C GLU A 324 10.16 -7.14 -2.14
N LEU A 325 10.43 -6.39 -1.07
CA LEU A 325 10.95 -6.93 0.18
C LEU A 325 9.93 -7.86 0.88
N CYS A 326 8.65 -7.56 0.81
CA CYS A 326 7.60 -8.44 1.32
C CYS A 326 7.54 -9.76 0.53
N ASP A 327 7.68 -9.70 -0.80
CA ASP A 327 7.77 -10.90 -1.65
C ASP A 327 8.99 -11.75 -1.27
N GLU A 328 10.18 -11.13 -1.07
CA GLU A 328 11.45 -11.78 -0.73
C GLU A 328 11.45 -12.39 0.68
N ILE A 329 10.90 -11.69 1.68
CA ILE A 329 10.97 -12.09 3.10
C ILE A 329 9.79 -13.00 3.48
N GLY A 330 8.71 -12.96 2.72
CA GLY A 330 7.47 -13.67 3.02
C GLY A 330 6.65 -12.95 4.08
N ILE A 331 6.27 -11.70 3.80
CA ILE A 331 5.29 -10.93 4.57
C ILE A 331 4.06 -10.72 3.70
N LEU A 332 2.91 -11.15 4.17
CA LEU A 332 1.63 -10.93 3.50
C LEU A 332 1.25 -9.45 3.57
N VAL A 333 0.57 -8.94 2.56
CA VAL A 333 0.19 -7.52 2.52
C VAL A 333 -1.30 -7.37 2.24
N MET A 334 -1.96 -6.52 3.03
CA MET A 334 -3.19 -5.85 2.66
C MET A 334 -2.80 -4.46 2.15
N SER A 335 -2.80 -4.27 0.83
CA SER A 335 -2.45 -2.99 0.21
C SER A 335 -3.65 -2.07 0.20
N GLU A 336 -3.50 -0.90 0.83
CA GLU A 336 -4.61 0.05 1.01
C GLU A 336 -4.46 1.25 0.10
N ASN A 337 -5.57 1.61 -0.51
CA ASN A 337 -5.70 2.77 -1.38
C ASN A 337 -5.54 4.07 -0.60
N ASN A 338 -4.95 5.08 -1.21
CA ASN A 338 -4.76 6.41 -0.62
C ASN A 338 -6.09 7.18 -0.58
N LEU A 339 -6.98 6.76 0.31
CA LEU A 339 -8.30 7.34 0.51
C LEU A 339 -8.69 7.31 1.97
N GLU A 340 -8.79 8.48 2.58
CA GLU A 340 -9.41 8.68 3.88
C GLU A 340 -10.07 10.07 3.94
N THR A 341 -11.30 10.13 4.46
CA THR A 341 -12.05 11.38 4.57
C THR A 341 -12.69 11.52 5.95
N HIS A 342 -11.98 11.10 7.00
CA HIS A 342 -12.48 10.90 8.35
C HIS A 342 -13.42 12.01 8.83
N GLY A 343 -12.99 13.27 8.79
CA GLY A 343 -13.81 14.40 9.23
C GLY A 343 -14.96 14.78 8.29
N LEU A 344 -14.99 14.26 7.07
CA LEU A 344 -15.99 14.55 6.04
C LEU A 344 -16.64 13.27 5.48
N ALA A 345 -16.50 12.15 6.17
CA ALA A 345 -16.93 10.82 5.72
C ALA A 345 -18.43 10.74 5.29
N GLN A 346 -19.28 11.61 5.84
CA GLN A 346 -20.69 11.71 5.45
C GLN A 346 -20.95 12.56 4.20
N GLN A 347 -19.94 13.28 3.71
CA GLN A 347 -20.07 14.24 2.62
C GLN A 347 -19.31 13.77 1.37
N ILE A 348 -18.10 13.26 1.56
CA ILE A 348 -17.18 12.82 0.50
C ILE A 348 -16.46 11.52 0.87
N PRO A 349 -16.15 10.63 -0.09
CA PRO A 349 -16.67 10.66 -1.46
C PRO A 349 -18.16 10.28 -1.52
N ALA A 350 -18.65 9.49 -0.57
CA ALA A 350 -20.02 9.00 -0.44
C ALA A 350 -20.61 8.56 -1.81
N SER A 351 -21.76 9.13 -2.18
CA SER A 351 -22.38 8.89 -3.49
C SER A 351 -22.25 10.09 -4.43
N ASN A 352 -21.30 11.00 -4.15
CA ASN A 352 -21.09 12.19 -4.96
C ASN A 352 -20.28 11.87 -6.23
N PRO A 353 -20.86 12.00 -7.45
CA PRO A 353 -20.19 11.64 -8.69
C PRO A 353 -18.90 12.43 -8.98
N GLN A 354 -18.79 13.66 -8.44
CA GLN A 354 -17.60 14.49 -8.62
C GLN A 354 -16.33 13.84 -8.05
N TRP A 355 -16.47 13.03 -7.02
CA TRP A 355 -15.36 12.36 -6.35
C TRP A 355 -15.11 10.92 -6.85
N SER A 356 -16.13 10.28 -7.43
CA SER A 356 -16.02 8.88 -7.86
C SER A 356 -14.89 8.65 -8.86
N ALA A 357 -14.68 9.56 -9.81
CA ALA A 357 -13.62 9.45 -10.81
C ALA A 357 -12.22 9.46 -10.16
N GLN A 358 -11.99 10.35 -9.19
CA GLN A 358 -10.72 10.44 -8.47
C GLN A 358 -10.49 9.22 -7.57
N CYS A 359 -11.53 8.74 -6.90
CA CYS A 359 -11.45 7.52 -6.10
C CYS A 359 -11.13 6.30 -6.96
N CYS A 360 -11.78 6.17 -8.12
CA CYS A 360 -11.47 5.10 -9.08
C CYS A 360 -10.05 5.21 -9.64
N TYR A 361 -9.59 6.43 -9.96
CA TYR A 361 -8.22 6.68 -10.43
C TYR A 361 -7.18 6.18 -9.42
N ARG A 362 -7.28 6.62 -8.15
CA ARG A 362 -6.39 6.21 -7.07
C ARG A 362 -6.35 4.69 -6.93
N MET A 363 -7.53 4.06 -6.87
CA MET A 363 -7.64 2.60 -6.73
C MET A 363 -7.03 1.85 -7.92
N THR A 364 -7.32 2.27 -9.15
CA THR A 364 -6.80 1.62 -10.34
C THR A 364 -5.29 1.85 -10.51
N ASN A 365 -4.78 3.02 -10.10
CA ASN A 365 -3.35 3.32 -10.13
C ASN A 365 -2.58 2.41 -9.16
N MET A 366 -3.04 2.28 -7.91
CA MET A 366 -2.47 1.35 -6.94
C MET A 366 -2.46 -0.09 -7.48
N VAL A 367 -3.59 -0.58 -7.99
CA VAL A 367 -3.68 -1.95 -8.50
C VAL A 367 -2.77 -2.15 -9.71
N ASN A 368 -2.74 -1.21 -10.65
CA ASN A 368 -1.84 -1.28 -11.80
C ASN A 368 -0.36 -1.32 -11.40
N SER A 369 0.03 -0.49 -10.42
CA SER A 369 1.41 -0.41 -9.97
C SER A 369 1.89 -1.68 -9.27
N PHE A 370 0.99 -2.39 -8.55
CA PHE A 370 1.39 -3.46 -7.63
C PHE A 370 0.76 -4.84 -7.90
N LYS A 371 -0.06 -5.00 -8.95
CA LYS A 371 -0.80 -6.23 -9.27
C LYS A 371 0.06 -7.51 -9.40
N ASN A 372 1.34 -7.36 -9.73
CA ASN A 372 2.25 -8.49 -9.94
C ASN A 372 2.96 -8.99 -8.66
N HIS A 373 2.77 -8.31 -7.50
CA HIS A 373 3.39 -8.72 -6.25
C HIS A 373 2.66 -9.90 -5.61
N SER A 374 3.39 -10.96 -5.29
CA SER A 374 2.84 -12.18 -4.68
C SER A 374 2.42 -11.99 -3.23
N CYS A 375 3.07 -11.09 -2.50
CA CYS A 375 2.78 -10.78 -1.10
C CYS A 375 1.40 -10.15 -0.89
N ILE A 376 0.84 -9.44 -1.89
CA ILE A 376 -0.46 -8.79 -1.75
C ILE A 376 -1.57 -9.84 -1.81
N LEU A 377 -2.29 -10.03 -0.71
CA LEU A 377 -3.44 -10.94 -0.63
C LEU A 377 -4.78 -10.22 -0.78
N PHE A 378 -4.85 -8.94 -0.35
CA PHE A 378 -6.08 -8.16 -0.34
C PHE A 378 -5.83 -6.77 -0.90
N TRP A 379 -6.81 -6.26 -1.63
CA TRP A 379 -6.93 -4.87 -2.00
C TRP A 379 -7.90 -4.17 -1.04
N SER A 380 -7.45 -3.14 -0.33
CA SER A 380 -8.31 -2.33 0.53
C SER A 380 -8.69 -1.03 -0.17
N LEU A 381 -9.99 -0.73 -0.17
CA LEU A 381 -10.55 0.43 -0.89
C LEU A 381 -10.21 1.77 -0.21
N GLY A 382 -9.77 1.74 1.04
CA GLY A 382 -9.39 2.92 1.82
C GLY A 382 -9.73 2.74 3.30
N ASN A 383 -9.53 3.81 4.05
CA ASN A 383 -9.83 3.89 5.47
C ASN A 383 -11.01 4.84 5.71
N GLU A 384 -11.61 4.84 6.82
CA GLU A 384 -12.62 5.70 7.47
C GLU A 384 -13.27 6.81 6.58
N SER A 385 -13.80 6.42 5.41
CA SER A 385 -14.37 7.34 4.40
C SER A 385 -15.88 7.21 4.23
N GLY A 386 -16.56 6.68 5.24
CA GLY A 386 -18.00 6.47 5.21
C GLY A 386 -18.45 5.43 4.19
N ASN A 387 -19.67 5.55 3.72
CA ASN A 387 -20.26 4.61 2.76
C ASN A 387 -20.89 5.35 1.57
N GLY A 388 -21.04 4.67 0.43
CA GLY A 388 -21.67 5.23 -0.76
C GLY A 388 -21.24 4.54 -2.05
N LYS A 389 -21.77 5.04 -3.18
CA LYS A 389 -21.57 4.44 -4.51
C LYS A 389 -20.11 4.48 -5.00
N ALA A 390 -19.28 5.37 -4.47
CA ALA A 390 -17.87 5.46 -4.86
C ALA A 390 -17.13 4.13 -4.63
N PHE A 391 -17.42 3.42 -3.53
CA PHE A 391 -16.71 2.19 -3.15
C PHE A 391 -17.00 1.00 -4.07
N PRO A 392 -18.26 0.63 -4.39
CA PRO A 392 -18.51 -0.40 -5.39
C PRO A 392 -18.03 0.01 -6.79
N ASP A 393 -17.99 1.31 -7.14
CA ASP A 393 -17.42 1.78 -8.41
C ASP A 393 -15.90 1.54 -8.45
N MET A 394 -15.18 1.87 -7.38
CA MET A 394 -13.75 1.58 -7.22
C MET A 394 -13.44 0.09 -7.35
N LYS A 395 -14.21 -0.76 -6.64
CA LYS A 395 -14.06 -2.23 -6.73
C LYS A 395 -14.25 -2.72 -8.16
N ARG A 396 -15.31 -2.27 -8.85
CA ARG A 396 -15.55 -2.66 -10.25
C ARG A 396 -14.44 -2.23 -11.17
N ALA A 397 -13.92 -1.00 -11.00
CA ALA A 397 -12.81 -0.50 -11.80
C ALA A 397 -11.52 -1.33 -11.57
N ALA A 398 -11.19 -1.62 -10.33
CA ALA A 398 -10.04 -2.44 -9.96
C ALA A 398 -10.15 -3.88 -10.46
N GLN A 399 -11.36 -4.47 -10.45
CA GLN A 399 -11.62 -5.81 -10.97
C GLN A 399 -11.46 -5.94 -12.50
N GLN A 400 -11.43 -4.83 -13.24
CA GLN A 400 -11.06 -4.90 -14.66
C GLN A 400 -9.55 -5.15 -14.84
N ILE A 401 -8.75 -4.89 -13.80
CA ILE A 401 -7.30 -5.06 -13.80
C ILE A 401 -6.92 -6.37 -13.10
N ASP A 402 -7.43 -6.61 -11.89
CA ASP A 402 -7.12 -7.81 -11.12
C ASP A 402 -8.38 -8.41 -10.48
N ARG A 403 -8.69 -9.66 -10.86
CA ARG A 403 -9.82 -10.45 -10.32
C ARG A 403 -9.37 -11.56 -9.38
N THR A 404 -8.08 -11.66 -9.12
CA THR A 404 -7.50 -12.80 -8.38
C THR A 404 -7.48 -12.57 -6.88
N ARG A 405 -7.68 -11.34 -6.42
CA ARG A 405 -7.60 -10.96 -5.00
C ARG A 405 -8.93 -10.45 -4.46
N PRO A 406 -9.28 -10.81 -3.21
CA PRO A 406 -10.42 -10.24 -2.51
C PRO A 406 -10.23 -8.76 -2.18
N PHE A 407 -11.34 -8.05 -2.06
CA PHE A 407 -11.41 -6.64 -1.69
C PHE A 407 -11.88 -6.46 -0.25
N HIS A 408 -11.24 -5.54 0.45
CA HIS A 408 -11.52 -5.14 1.81
C HIS A 408 -12.02 -3.69 1.86
N TYR A 409 -12.98 -3.43 2.74
CA TYR A 409 -13.36 -2.09 3.17
C TYR A 409 -14.10 -2.17 4.51
N GLU A 410 -13.58 -1.51 5.56
CA GLU A 410 -14.14 -1.60 6.91
C GLU A 410 -15.50 -0.89 7.02
N PRO A 411 -15.68 0.36 6.51
CA PRO A 411 -16.95 1.07 6.67
C PRO A 411 -18.13 0.55 5.81
N ASP A 412 -18.02 -0.65 5.23
CA ASP A 412 -19.10 -1.28 4.46
C ASP A 412 -20.19 -1.82 5.37
N ALA A 413 -20.97 -0.93 5.96
CA ALA A 413 -21.99 -1.27 6.97
C ALA A 413 -23.05 -2.26 6.50
N HIS A 414 -23.27 -2.40 5.20
CA HIS A 414 -24.23 -3.33 4.60
C HIS A 414 -23.59 -4.61 4.07
N LEU A 415 -22.27 -4.71 4.08
CA LEU A 415 -21.47 -5.82 3.57
C LEU A 415 -21.75 -6.14 2.08
N GLU A 416 -22.04 -5.10 1.29
CA GLU A 416 -22.37 -5.24 -0.13
C GLU A 416 -21.14 -5.08 -1.04
N THR A 417 -20.11 -4.40 -0.57
CA THR A 417 -18.93 -4.05 -1.36
C THR A 417 -17.73 -4.93 -1.02
N SER A 418 -17.41 -5.05 0.26
CA SER A 418 -16.27 -5.84 0.75
C SER A 418 -16.51 -7.33 0.61
N ASP A 419 -15.49 -8.10 0.23
CA ASP A 419 -15.52 -9.57 0.22
C ASP A 419 -15.30 -10.15 1.63
N LEU A 420 -14.89 -9.31 2.56
CA LEU A 420 -14.60 -9.61 3.95
C LEU A 420 -15.56 -8.83 4.85
N PHE A 421 -15.89 -9.38 5.99
CA PHE A 421 -16.50 -8.60 7.06
C PHE A 421 -15.38 -8.01 7.91
N SER A 422 -15.38 -6.71 8.13
CA SER A 422 -14.32 -6.04 8.87
C SER A 422 -14.88 -5.03 9.85
N GLU A 423 -14.25 -4.92 11.00
CA GLU A 423 -14.47 -3.88 12.00
C GLU A 423 -13.13 -3.45 12.60
N MET A 424 -13.16 -2.35 13.37
CA MET A 424 -12.06 -1.83 14.16
C MET A 424 -12.44 -1.76 15.62
N TYR A 425 -11.53 -2.12 16.52
CA TYR A 425 -11.68 -2.00 17.97
C TYR A 425 -12.94 -2.68 18.52
N THR A 426 -13.36 -3.80 17.90
CA THR A 426 -14.51 -4.59 18.32
C THR A 426 -14.34 -5.06 19.75
N VAL A 427 -15.34 -4.85 20.60
CA VAL A 427 -15.27 -5.30 21.99
C VAL A 427 -15.55 -6.79 22.11
N GLN A 428 -14.98 -7.45 23.13
CA GLN A 428 -15.03 -8.91 23.28
C GLN A 428 -16.44 -9.53 23.29
N THR A 429 -17.45 -8.81 23.78
CA THR A 429 -18.83 -9.29 23.75
C THR A 429 -19.35 -9.39 22.31
N GLU A 430 -19.02 -8.40 21.49
CA GLU A 430 -19.38 -8.35 20.07
C GLU A 430 -18.58 -9.39 19.28
N MET A 431 -17.31 -9.60 19.60
CA MET A 431 -16.50 -10.66 19.02
C MET A 431 -17.16 -12.04 19.18
N LYS A 432 -17.71 -12.31 20.36
CA LYS A 432 -18.44 -13.58 20.60
C LYS A 432 -19.72 -13.67 19.77
N GLU A 433 -20.48 -12.59 19.66
CA GLU A 433 -21.69 -12.55 18.82
C GLU A 433 -21.36 -12.90 17.36
N ILE A 434 -20.34 -12.24 16.81
CA ILE A 434 -19.87 -12.50 15.44
C ILE A 434 -19.36 -13.95 15.31
N GLY A 435 -18.53 -14.39 16.26
CA GLY A 435 -17.96 -15.75 16.25
C GLY A 435 -19.00 -16.87 16.36
N GLU A 436 -20.10 -16.62 17.06
CA GLU A 436 -21.20 -17.56 17.28
C GLU A 436 -22.34 -17.41 16.25
N ASN A 437 -22.16 -16.60 15.19
CA ASN A 437 -23.19 -16.31 14.19
C ASN A 437 -24.50 -15.76 14.81
N ARG A 438 -24.39 -14.82 15.74
CA ARG A 438 -25.53 -14.11 16.31
C ARG A 438 -25.80 -12.78 15.60
N PRO A 439 -27.02 -12.22 15.70
CA PRO A 439 -27.25 -10.85 15.24
C PRO A 439 -26.29 -9.88 15.91
N HIS A 440 -25.68 -9.01 15.10
CA HIS A 440 -24.66 -8.05 15.53
C HIS A 440 -25.03 -6.64 15.07
N ILE A 441 -24.60 -5.62 15.80
CA ILE A 441 -24.72 -4.22 15.39
C ILE A 441 -23.35 -3.74 14.95
N HIS A 442 -23.22 -3.41 13.67
CA HIS A 442 -22.01 -2.82 13.15
C HIS A 442 -21.80 -1.43 13.80
N SER A 443 -21.05 -1.40 14.87
CA SER A 443 -20.95 -0.24 15.77
C SER A 443 -20.23 0.94 15.15
N ARG A 444 -19.28 0.70 14.25
CA ARG A 444 -18.48 1.76 13.60
C ARG A 444 -19.30 2.63 12.63
N ALA A 445 -20.44 2.15 12.16
CA ALA A 445 -21.38 3.01 11.45
C ALA A 445 -21.82 4.22 12.31
N LEU A 446 -21.78 4.10 13.64
CA LEU A 446 -22.09 5.19 14.59
C LEU A 446 -21.01 6.27 14.62
N TRP A 447 -19.72 5.91 14.51
CA TRP A 447 -18.59 6.84 14.58
C TRP A 447 -18.54 7.78 13.38
N ASN A 448 -18.98 7.31 12.23
CA ASN A 448 -19.09 8.10 11.01
C ASN A 448 -20.43 8.85 10.90
N GLY A 449 -21.11 9.08 12.03
CA GLY A 449 -22.38 9.84 12.08
C GLY A 449 -23.61 9.08 11.56
N GLY A 450 -23.47 7.78 11.26
CA GLY A 450 -24.57 6.90 10.90
C GLY A 450 -25.26 6.29 12.13
N MET A 451 -26.49 5.78 11.96
CA MET A 451 -27.09 4.88 12.94
C MET A 451 -26.46 3.49 12.76
N GLY A 452 -26.16 2.81 13.89
CA GLY A 452 -25.67 1.44 13.85
C GLY A 452 -26.59 0.55 13.02
N TYR A 453 -26.00 -0.24 12.14
CA TYR A 453 -26.75 -1.13 11.26
C TYR A 453 -26.78 -2.54 11.86
N ARG A 454 -27.99 -3.12 11.96
CA ARG A 454 -28.15 -4.47 12.49
C ARG A 454 -27.85 -5.50 11.40
N LEU A 455 -26.80 -6.25 11.59
CA LEU A 455 -26.43 -7.39 10.75
C LEU A 455 -27.09 -8.66 11.26
N THR A 456 -27.67 -9.43 10.35
CA THR A 456 -28.12 -10.79 10.64
C THR A 456 -27.05 -11.80 10.20
N PRO A 457 -27.03 -13.00 10.79
CA PRO A 457 -26.04 -14.02 10.42
C PRO A 457 -26.01 -14.33 8.91
N GLU A 458 -27.16 -14.26 8.24
CA GLU A 458 -27.27 -14.52 6.79
C GLU A 458 -26.47 -13.52 5.95
N MET A 459 -26.31 -12.28 6.44
CA MET A 459 -25.59 -11.22 5.74
C MET A 459 -24.08 -11.43 5.79
N TYR A 460 -23.56 -12.01 6.85
CA TYR A 460 -22.12 -12.06 7.10
C TYR A 460 -21.52 -13.46 7.28
N ARG A 461 -22.34 -14.51 7.47
CA ARG A 461 -21.84 -15.86 7.82
C ARG A 461 -20.84 -16.44 6.80
N ASP A 462 -20.94 -16.04 5.53
CA ASP A 462 -20.07 -16.52 4.46
C ASP A 462 -18.83 -15.65 4.24
N LYS A 463 -18.71 -14.54 4.98
CA LYS A 463 -17.56 -13.63 4.92
C LYS A 463 -16.61 -13.87 6.09
N PRO A 464 -15.32 -14.13 5.83
CA PRO A 464 -14.31 -14.15 6.89
C PRO A 464 -14.25 -12.79 7.58
N PHE A 465 -14.07 -12.79 8.90
CA PHE A 465 -13.98 -11.56 9.68
C PHE A 465 -12.53 -11.11 9.83
N ILE A 466 -12.28 -9.83 9.60
CA ILE A 466 -10.98 -9.20 9.85
C ILE A 466 -11.16 -8.07 10.86
N GLU A 467 -10.50 -8.20 12.00
CA GLU A 467 -10.25 -7.07 12.90
C GLU A 467 -9.09 -6.27 12.29
N CYS A 468 -9.41 -5.24 11.48
CA CYS A 468 -8.37 -4.53 10.73
C CYS A 468 -7.60 -3.52 11.57
N GLU A 469 -8.13 -3.14 12.75
CA GLU A 469 -7.41 -2.42 13.78
C GLU A 469 -7.87 -2.84 15.18
N TYR A 470 -6.93 -3.23 16.05
CA TYR A 470 -7.21 -3.48 17.46
C TYR A 470 -6.01 -3.13 18.34
N ALA A 471 -6.27 -2.89 19.62
CA ALA A 471 -5.24 -2.64 20.62
C ALA A 471 -4.23 -1.55 20.24
N HIS A 472 -4.69 -0.47 19.56
CA HIS A 472 -3.85 0.67 19.26
C HIS A 472 -3.31 1.32 20.55
N ALA A 473 -1.98 1.51 20.62
CA ALA A 473 -1.32 2.02 21.82
C ALA A 473 -1.44 3.55 21.92
N MET A 474 -2.47 4.02 22.61
CA MET A 474 -2.69 5.43 22.95
C MET A 474 -2.88 5.59 24.46
N GLY A 475 -2.17 6.54 25.08
CA GLY A 475 -2.28 6.79 26.50
C GLY A 475 -2.05 5.54 27.36
N ASN A 476 -2.92 5.27 28.33
CA ASN A 476 -2.89 4.06 29.15
C ASN A 476 -3.63 2.90 28.44
N SER A 477 -2.96 2.24 27.54
CA SER A 477 -3.54 1.28 26.61
C SER A 477 -2.93 -0.10 26.69
N MET A 478 -3.48 -1.01 25.84
CA MET A 478 -3.11 -2.41 25.62
C MET A 478 -3.51 -3.37 26.75
N GLY A 479 -4.65 -3.11 27.39
CA GLY A 479 -5.35 -4.12 28.18
C GLY A 479 -5.94 -5.24 27.30
N ASN A 480 -6.24 -6.39 27.92
CA ASN A 480 -6.99 -7.52 27.33
C ASN A 480 -6.40 -8.13 26.04
N PHE A 481 -5.15 -7.85 25.69
CA PHE A 481 -4.53 -8.33 24.44
C PHE A 481 -4.57 -9.86 24.31
N SER A 482 -4.33 -10.59 25.40
CA SER A 482 -4.41 -12.05 25.41
C SER A 482 -5.83 -12.57 25.20
N ASP A 483 -6.85 -11.82 25.64
CA ASP A 483 -8.24 -12.23 25.55
C ASP A 483 -8.74 -12.14 24.11
N TYR A 484 -8.32 -11.11 23.35
CA TYR A 484 -8.54 -11.08 21.90
C TYR A 484 -7.99 -12.33 21.21
N TRP A 485 -6.77 -12.76 21.56
CA TRP A 485 -6.15 -13.94 20.97
C TRP A 485 -6.82 -15.25 21.36
N ASN A 486 -7.44 -15.32 22.54
CA ASN A 486 -8.25 -16.47 22.93
C ASN A 486 -9.47 -16.61 22.01
N ASP A 487 -10.14 -15.51 21.69
CA ASP A 487 -11.28 -15.50 20.77
C ASP A 487 -10.85 -15.75 19.31
N PHE A 488 -9.76 -15.13 18.82
CA PHE A 488 -9.22 -15.41 17.48
C PHE A 488 -8.84 -16.87 17.26
N LYS A 489 -8.36 -17.57 18.29
CA LYS A 489 -8.04 -19.00 18.23
C LYS A 489 -9.28 -19.88 18.26
N LYS A 490 -10.33 -19.44 18.92
CA LYS A 490 -11.53 -20.22 19.17
C LYS A 490 -12.40 -20.38 17.93
N TYR A 491 -12.55 -19.32 17.16
CA TYR A 491 -13.49 -19.28 16.05
C TYR A 491 -12.77 -19.32 14.68
N ASP A 492 -13.24 -20.19 13.78
CA ASP A 492 -12.73 -20.28 12.40
C ASP A 492 -12.92 -18.98 11.63
N ARG A 493 -14.04 -18.30 11.86
CA ARG A 493 -14.42 -17.03 11.24
C ARG A 493 -13.39 -15.92 11.41
N TRP A 494 -12.52 -15.99 12.40
CA TRP A 494 -11.50 -15.00 12.72
C TRP A 494 -10.14 -15.37 12.08
N PRO A 495 -9.99 -15.30 10.74
CA PRO A 495 -8.74 -15.63 10.09
C PRO A 495 -7.69 -14.54 10.26
N ALA A 496 -8.08 -13.28 10.55
CA ALA A 496 -7.16 -12.16 10.56
C ALA A 496 -7.42 -11.20 11.72
N ALA A 497 -6.32 -10.78 12.35
CA ALA A 497 -6.28 -9.70 13.33
C ALA A 497 -5.05 -8.83 13.06
N ILE A 498 -5.27 -7.54 12.84
CA ILE A 498 -4.22 -6.59 12.47
C ILE A 498 -4.07 -5.58 13.61
N PHE A 499 -2.96 -5.69 14.32
CA PHE A 499 -2.63 -4.83 15.45
C PHE A 499 -2.55 -3.35 15.03
N GLY A 500 -2.96 -2.44 15.88
CA GLY A 500 -2.98 -0.99 15.68
C GLY A 500 -1.76 -0.40 15.00
N THR A 501 -0.87 0.33 15.45
CA THR A 501 0.30 0.85 14.74
C THR A 501 1.58 0.18 15.20
N LEU A 502 2.43 -0.27 14.26
CA LEU A 502 3.72 -0.91 14.55
C LEU A 502 4.65 0.00 15.34
N ARG A 503 4.71 1.28 14.99
CA ARG A 503 5.54 2.29 15.66
C ARG A 503 4.74 3.54 15.95
N THR A 504 4.98 4.16 17.11
CA THR A 504 4.57 5.53 17.36
C THR A 504 5.27 6.49 16.40
N ARG A 505 4.63 7.59 16.07
CA ARG A 505 5.06 8.57 15.06
C ARG A 505 5.62 9.86 15.71
N PRO A 506 6.67 9.80 16.56
CA PRO A 506 7.26 11.02 17.09
C PRO A 506 7.99 11.76 15.96
N PHE A 507 7.75 13.04 15.85
CA PHE A 507 8.51 13.93 14.98
C PHE A 507 9.45 14.77 15.86
N VAL A 508 10.75 14.75 15.58
CA VAL A 508 11.73 15.59 16.25
C VAL A 508 12.18 16.67 15.27
N PRO A 509 11.68 17.91 15.40
CA PRO A 509 12.15 19.01 14.55
C PRO A 509 13.65 19.18 14.76
N ARG A 510 14.45 19.10 13.71
CA ARG A 510 15.87 19.49 13.78
C ARG A 510 15.93 21.01 13.88
N PRO A 511 16.65 21.59 14.86
CA PRO A 511 16.87 23.03 14.88
C PRO A 511 17.55 23.45 13.57
N ARG A 512 17.08 24.53 12.95
CA ARG A 512 17.77 25.16 11.85
C ARG A 512 19.23 25.37 12.25
N MET A 513 20.18 24.88 11.48
CA MET A 513 21.56 25.37 11.61
C MET A 513 21.51 26.88 11.41
N ALA A 514 21.78 27.60 12.48
CA ALA A 514 21.83 29.05 12.45
C ALA A 514 22.90 29.44 11.42
N ARG A 515 22.49 30.07 10.33
CA ARG A 515 23.41 30.96 9.62
C ARG A 515 23.80 32.01 10.65
N THR A 516 25.08 32.05 10.99
CA THR A 516 25.68 33.08 11.79
C THR A 516 25.56 34.42 11.07
N SER A 517 24.47 35.12 11.30
CA SER A 517 24.35 36.56 11.20
C SER A 517 23.64 36.98 12.48
N GLY A 518 24.40 37.70 13.34
CA GLY A 518 23.91 38.08 14.66
C GLY A 518 22.59 38.82 14.60
N THR A 519 21.62 38.26 15.29
CA THR A 519 20.51 38.95 15.95
C THR A 519 19.74 37.92 16.80
N THR A 520 19.72 38.20 18.08
CA THR A 520 18.83 37.84 19.19
C THR A 520 17.94 36.60 19.04
N ALA A 521 18.13 35.65 19.97
CA ALA A 521 17.26 34.54 20.29
C ALA A 521 15.82 35.01 20.50
N ALA A 522 14.94 34.71 19.53
CA ALA A 522 13.49 34.75 19.77
C ALA A 522 13.10 33.43 20.42
N THR A 523 12.68 33.51 21.68
CA THR A 523 12.03 32.44 22.43
C THR A 523 10.83 31.96 21.64
N LEU A 524 10.86 30.69 21.17
CA LEU A 524 9.66 30.03 20.66
C LEU A 524 8.68 29.86 21.81
N ALA A 525 7.71 30.75 21.88
CA ALA A 525 6.53 30.57 22.71
C ALA A 525 5.75 29.38 22.14
N THR A 526 5.81 28.24 22.82
CA THR A 526 4.92 27.12 22.61
C THR A 526 3.53 27.55 23.07
N SER A 527 2.65 27.84 22.11
CA SER A 527 1.22 27.84 22.41
C SER A 527 0.81 26.43 22.85
N PRO A 528 0.03 26.31 23.94
CA PRO A 528 -0.40 25.00 24.40
C PRO A 528 -1.33 24.39 23.36
N MET A 529 -0.87 23.35 22.70
CA MET A 529 -1.77 22.47 21.98
C MET A 529 -2.60 21.72 23.02
N THR A 530 -3.89 21.94 23.01
CA THR A 530 -4.88 21.12 23.67
C THR A 530 -5.03 19.78 22.92
N ALA A 531 -3.95 19.05 22.83
CA ALA A 531 -4.00 17.65 22.48
C ALA A 531 -3.49 16.90 23.69
N THR A 532 -4.35 16.21 24.36
CA THR A 532 -4.07 15.30 25.46
C THR A 532 -3.27 14.09 24.97
N LEU A 533 -2.06 14.34 24.48
CA LEU A 533 -1.02 13.33 24.35
C LEU A 533 0.07 13.67 25.34
N PRO A 534 0.18 12.95 26.47
CA PRO A 534 1.21 13.24 27.45
C PRO A 534 2.60 13.05 26.82
N LEU A 535 3.48 14.00 27.04
CA LEU A 535 4.90 13.94 26.67
C LEU A 535 5.62 12.64 27.13
N THR A 536 5.04 11.91 28.07
CA THR A 536 5.51 10.62 28.57
C THR A 536 5.57 9.52 27.51
N VAL A 537 4.89 9.68 26.38
CA VAL A 537 4.92 8.71 25.28
C VAL A 537 6.22 8.82 24.47
N CYS A 538 6.87 9.99 24.44
CA CYS A 538 8.09 10.20 23.66
C CYS A 538 9.32 9.49 24.22
N SER A 539 9.45 9.34 25.55
CA SER A 539 10.56 8.58 26.15
C SER A 539 10.38 7.06 26.07
N ALA A 540 9.17 6.61 25.85
CA ALA A 540 8.80 5.21 25.71
C ALA A 540 8.93 4.69 24.26
N ALA A 541 9.02 5.58 23.27
CA ALA A 541 9.06 5.21 21.85
C ALA A 541 10.27 4.34 21.46
N THR A 542 11.36 4.39 22.20
CA THR A 542 12.56 3.56 21.99
C THR A 542 12.43 2.16 22.57
N VAL A 543 11.53 1.92 23.51
CA VAL A 543 11.40 0.65 24.24
C VAL A 543 10.10 -0.10 23.87
N HIS A 544 9.08 0.60 23.42
CA HIS A 544 7.74 0.04 23.24
C HIS A 544 7.54 -0.96 22.09
N PRO A 545 8.18 -0.87 20.91
CA PRO A 545 8.01 -1.90 19.89
C PRO A 545 8.38 -3.29 20.40
N ILE A 546 9.42 -3.37 21.23
CA ILE A 546 9.88 -4.63 21.82
C ILE A 546 8.87 -5.16 22.86
N LEU A 547 8.29 -4.28 23.68
CA LEU A 547 7.33 -4.68 24.70
C LEU A 547 5.98 -5.13 24.09
N ILE A 548 5.54 -4.46 23.04
CA ILE A 548 4.35 -4.82 22.26
C ILE A 548 4.55 -6.17 21.60
N ILE A 549 5.68 -6.36 20.94
CA ILE A 549 6.06 -7.62 20.29
C ILE A 549 6.20 -8.74 21.33
N MET A 550 6.79 -8.48 22.50
CA MET A 550 6.90 -9.49 23.56
C MET A 550 5.54 -9.93 24.12
N ARG A 551 4.59 -9.01 24.33
CA ARG A 551 3.22 -9.35 24.73
C ARG A 551 2.49 -10.13 23.65
N TRP A 552 2.68 -9.76 22.39
CA TRP A 552 2.14 -10.48 21.25
C TRP A 552 2.72 -11.90 21.17
N LEU A 553 4.02 -12.08 21.30
CA LEU A 553 4.69 -13.39 21.34
C LEU A 553 4.14 -14.28 22.47
N SER A 554 3.90 -13.72 23.67
CA SER A 554 3.35 -14.49 24.78
C SER A 554 1.89 -14.92 24.54
N ALA A 555 1.12 -14.15 23.79
CA ALA A 555 -0.27 -14.47 23.44
C ALA A 555 -0.39 -15.49 22.29
N THR A 556 0.56 -15.47 21.35
CA THR A 556 0.54 -16.34 20.16
C THR A 556 1.30 -17.65 20.30
N SER A 557 2.28 -17.75 21.22
CA SER A 557 3.29 -18.83 21.31
C SER A 557 2.81 -20.14 21.95
N ARG A 558 1.51 -20.33 22.21
CA ARG A 558 0.99 -21.59 22.80
C ARG A 558 0.60 -22.68 21.79
N ARG A 559 1.20 -22.74 20.63
CA ARG A 559 1.18 -23.95 19.80
C ARG A 559 2.55 -24.60 19.79
N THR A 560 2.69 -25.73 20.48
CA THR A 560 3.77 -26.68 20.25
C THR A 560 3.56 -27.30 18.87
N LEU A 561 4.36 -26.89 17.90
CA LEU A 561 4.60 -27.68 16.71
C LEU A 561 5.54 -28.82 17.12
N PRO A 562 5.28 -30.10 16.77
CA PRO A 562 6.19 -31.20 17.06
C PRO A 562 7.46 -31.00 16.20
N GLY A 563 8.58 -30.74 16.85
CA GLY A 563 9.89 -30.80 16.20
C GLY A 563 10.87 -29.64 16.41
N TRP A 564 10.63 -28.67 17.28
CA TRP A 564 11.61 -27.60 17.55
C TRP A 564 12.14 -27.62 18.97
N VAL A 565 13.47 -27.54 19.04
CA VAL A 565 14.33 -27.62 20.22
C VAL A 565 14.02 -26.46 21.20
N THR A 566 14.09 -26.81 22.48
CA THR A 566 13.90 -25.98 23.69
C THR A 566 14.52 -24.59 23.60
N PRO A 567 13.80 -23.51 23.99
CA PRO A 567 14.38 -22.16 24.04
C PRO A 567 15.33 -22.03 25.24
N CYS A 568 16.52 -21.51 24.97
CA CYS A 568 17.44 -21.00 26.00
C CYS A 568 16.74 -20.02 26.92
N ARG A 569 16.76 -20.29 28.22
CA ARG A 569 16.41 -19.31 29.27
C ARG A 569 17.41 -18.16 29.24
N LEU A 570 17.00 -17.00 28.76
CA LEU A 570 17.70 -15.74 29.04
C LEU A 570 17.24 -15.23 30.41
N SER A 571 18.07 -15.38 31.41
CA SER A 571 17.92 -14.72 32.71
C SER A 571 18.31 -13.26 32.53
N ILE A 572 17.33 -12.34 32.52
CA ILE A 572 17.60 -10.90 32.60
C ILE A 572 17.66 -10.54 34.09
N GLY A 573 18.88 -10.35 34.58
CA GLY A 573 19.13 -9.77 35.88
C GLY A 573 18.71 -8.28 35.86
N LEU A 574 17.71 -7.92 36.65
CA LEU A 574 17.40 -6.54 36.96
C LEU A 574 18.51 -5.98 37.85
N CYS A 575 19.31 -5.07 37.32
CA CYS A 575 20.18 -4.24 38.12
C CYS A 575 19.47 -2.90 38.38
N LEU A 576 18.79 -2.79 39.51
CA LEU A 576 18.35 -1.53 40.08
C LEU A 576 19.52 -0.97 40.91
N ARG A 577 20.03 0.18 40.56
CA ARG A 577 20.76 1.05 41.47
C ARG A 577 20.21 2.47 41.39
N PRO A 578 20.31 3.22 42.50
CA PRO A 578 19.42 4.31 42.93
C PRO A 578 19.56 5.58 42.14
#